data_13d5fb38b5ec346acfb0bf20e3785962
#
_entry.id   13d5fb38b5ec346acfb0bf20e3785962
#
_cell.length_a   1.000
_cell.length_b   1.000
_cell.length_c   1.000
_cell.angle_alpha   90.00
_cell.angle_beta   90.00
_cell.angle_gamma   90.00
#
_symmetry.space_group_name_H-M   'P 1'
#
loop_
_entity.id
_entity.type
_entity.pdbx_description
1 polymer ?
#
loop_
_entity_poly.entity_id
_entity_poly.type
_entity_poly.pdbx_seq_one_letter_code
_entity_poly.pdbx_strand_id
1 'polypeptide(L)'
;PKWYIDEIEEDLTDLCKIFKKFGAKVLRPDPSSVGKEFKNPYYSGITNNVYNARDLYLVVGNHLIESPSPIYSRQFEKDGFKNIFYKYLKNNFTWINAPNPMINYKVFKPIKELNLKEKFYYKKLTNGLVEKLHALSDKEILFEAANTLRIGKDLLYLNSISGNTKGFEWLKKNLSPTYKVHQTKKIYKSSHIDSTVMCLKPGVVLLNSMRVTEKTC
;
A
#
# COMPACT_ATOMS: atom_id res chain seq x y z
N PRO A 1 19.04 16.13 8.09
CA PRO A 1 19.79 17.33 7.73
C PRO A 1 18.92 18.23 6.85
N LYS A 2 19.06 19.56 6.98
CA LYS A 2 18.24 20.52 6.25
C LYS A 2 18.36 20.34 4.75
N TRP A 3 19.56 20.18 4.23
CA TRP A 3 19.81 19.97 2.80
C TRP A 3 19.00 18.82 2.19
N TYR A 4 18.80 17.75 2.96
CA TYR A 4 18.02 16.58 2.50
C TYR A 4 16.54 16.90 2.33
N ILE A 5 16.00 17.75 3.23
CA ILE A 5 14.61 18.20 3.14
C ILE A 5 14.43 19.18 1.98
N ASP A 6 15.40 20.07 1.80
CA ASP A 6 15.40 21.05 0.72
C ASP A 6 15.44 20.32 -0.66
N GLU A 7 16.27 19.28 -0.82
CA GLU A 7 16.34 18.43 -2.01
C GLU A 7 15.00 17.71 -2.29
N ILE A 8 14.39 17.10 -1.28
CA ILE A 8 13.08 16.44 -1.44
C ILE A 8 12.00 17.45 -1.88
N GLU A 9 12.00 18.66 -1.32
CA GLU A 9 11.00 19.67 -1.70
C GLU A 9 11.21 20.15 -3.13
N GLU A 10 12.45 20.26 -3.58
CA GLU A 10 12.81 20.60 -4.97
C GLU A 10 12.32 19.49 -5.91
N ASP A 11 12.67 18.23 -5.67
CA ASP A 11 12.26 17.07 -6.45
C ASP A 11 10.74 16.96 -6.57
N LEU A 12 10.02 17.12 -5.45
CA LEU A 12 8.57 17.09 -5.44
C LEU A 12 7.94 18.26 -6.19
N THR A 13 8.56 19.41 -6.11
CA THR A 13 8.12 20.62 -6.84
C THR A 13 8.28 20.41 -8.33
N ASP A 14 9.40 19.86 -8.77
CA ASP A 14 9.65 19.57 -10.18
C ASP A 14 8.74 18.47 -10.72
N LEU A 15 8.50 17.42 -9.94
CA LEU A 15 7.50 16.41 -10.27
C LEU A 15 6.10 17.03 -10.45
N CYS A 16 5.71 17.97 -9.59
CA CYS A 16 4.44 18.69 -9.72
C CYS A 16 4.40 19.54 -11.01
N LYS A 17 5.50 20.19 -11.39
CA LYS A 17 5.60 20.95 -12.65
C LYS A 17 5.43 20.03 -13.86
N ILE A 18 6.08 18.86 -13.83
CA ILE A 18 5.96 17.86 -14.90
C ILE A 18 4.51 17.41 -15.06
N PHE A 19 3.84 16.99 -13.99
CA PHE A 19 2.43 16.58 -14.05
C PHE A 19 1.53 17.69 -14.60
N LYS A 20 1.72 18.93 -14.16
CA LYS A 20 0.95 20.08 -14.66
C LYS A 20 1.18 20.32 -16.16
N LYS A 21 2.42 20.14 -16.66
CA LYS A 21 2.77 20.23 -18.09
C LYS A 21 1.99 19.21 -18.94
N PHE A 22 1.69 18.02 -18.36
CA PHE A 22 0.85 17.01 -19.00
C PHE A 22 -0.66 17.18 -18.72
N GLY A 23 -1.09 18.34 -18.24
CA GLY A 23 -2.49 18.68 -18.01
C GLY A 23 -3.10 18.09 -16.71
N ALA A 24 -2.29 17.49 -15.84
CA ALA A 24 -2.80 16.96 -14.58
C ALA A 24 -2.99 18.07 -13.54
N LYS A 25 -4.11 18.00 -12.82
CA LYS A 25 -4.32 18.81 -11.60
C LYS A 25 -3.63 18.15 -10.43
N VAL A 26 -2.59 18.78 -9.91
CA VAL A 26 -1.85 18.29 -8.75
C VAL A 26 -2.48 18.84 -7.48
N LEU A 27 -2.83 17.94 -6.55
CA LEU A 27 -3.34 18.26 -5.23
C LEU A 27 -2.38 17.69 -4.19
N ARG A 28 -2.13 18.45 -3.13
CA ARG A 28 -1.28 18.00 -2.01
C ARG A 28 -2.14 17.76 -0.76
N PRO A 29 -1.79 16.78 0.07
CA PRO A 29 -2.51 16.51 1.31
C PRO A 29 -2.34 17.64 2.31
N ASP A 30 -3.22 17.66 3.31
CA ASP A 30 -3.09 18.52 4.47
C ASP A 30 -2.09 17.91 5.47
N PRO A 31 -0.97 18.59 5.76
CA PRO A 31 0.04 18.06 6.68
C PRO A 31 -0.32 18.26 8.16
N SER A 32 -1.47 18.83 8.49
CA SER A 32 -1.85 19.21 9.86
C SER A 32 -1.91 18.05 10.85
N SER A 33 -2.09 16.80 10.36
CA SER A 33 -2.11 15.58 11.16
C SER A 33 -0.71 14.96 11.38
N VAL A 34 0.30 15.39 10.64
CA VAL A 34 1.65 14.82 10.72
C VAL A 34 2.29 15.09 12.07
N GLY A 35 2.90 14.06 12.66
CA GLY A 35 3.57 14.15 13.94
C GLY A 35 2.64 14.25 15.16
N LYS A 36 1.31 14.18 14.97
CA LYS A 36 0.35 14.19 16.08
C LYS A 36 0.17 12.82 16.70
N GLU A 37 0.02 12.80 18.00
CA GLU A 37 -0.38 11.59 18.71
C GLU A 37 -1.81 11.20 18.37
N PHE A 38 -2.03 9.91 18.26
CA PHE A 38 -3.36 9.31 18.14
C PHE A 38 -3.53 8.16 19.10
N LYS A 39 -4.77 7.88 19.44
CA LYS A 39 -5.15 6.73 20.27
C LYS A 39 -6.49 6.21 19.82
N ASN A 40 -6.60 4.88 19.71
CA ASN A 40 -7.85 4.17 19.56
C ASN A 40 -7.94 3.06 20.63
N PRO A 41 -9.02 2.26 20.69
CA PRO A 41 -9.15 1.21 21.73
C PRO A 41 -8.05 0.14 21.72
N TYR A 42 -7.29 0.01 20.64
CA TYR A 42 -6.38 -1.11 20.43
C TYR A 42 -4.90 -0.72 20.44
N TYR A 43 -4.58 0.49 19.99
CA TYR A 43 -3.20 0.98 19.89
C TYR A 43 -3.13 2.51 19.92
N SER A 44 -1.93 3.01 20.18
CA SER A 44 -1.60 4.43 20.11
C SER A 44 -0.27 4.62 19.41
N GLY A 45 0.01 5.81 18.93
CA GLY A 45 1.25 6.14 18.26
C GLY A 45 1.29 7.58 17.79
N ILE A 46 2.24 7.88 16.93
CA ILE A 46 2.38 9.17 16.27
C ILE A 46 2.10 8.95 14.78
N THR A 47 1.29 9.83 14.19
CA THR A 47 1.00 9.80 12.74
C THR A 47 2.28 10.09 11.96
N ASN A 48 2.61 9.20 11.04
CA ASN A 48 3.72 9.38 10.11
C ASN A 48 3.42 10.49 9.09
N ASN A 49 4.29 10.63 8.11
CA ASN A 49 4.08 11.56 7.01
C ASN A 49 2.86 11.18 6.16
N VAL A 50 2.33 12.12 5.39
CA VAL A 50 1.25 11.90 4.39
C VAL A 50 1.82 11.87 2.97
N TYR A 51 2.98 11.25 2.79
CA TYR A 51 3.73 11.26 1.54
C TYR A 51 3.25 10.20 0.54
N ASN A 52 2.99 8.99 1.02
CA ASN A 52 2.73 7.82 0.17
C ASN A 52 1.22 7.51 0.02
N ALA A 53 0.48 8.40 -0.62
CA ALA A 53 -0.95 8.20 -0.88
C ALA A 53 -1.26 6.86 -1.57
N ARG A 54 -0.37 6.41 -2.47
CA ARG A 54 -0.50 5.16 -3.22
C ARG A 54 -0.54 3.91 -2.35
N ASP A 55 0.08 3.96 -1.17
CA ASP A 55 0.07 2.84 -0.24
C ASP A 55 -1.26 2.72 0.50
N LEU A 56 -1.93 3.84 0.71
CA LEU A 56 -3.13 3.95 1.55
C LEU A 56 -4.43 3.93 0.76
N TYR A 57 -4.38 4.34 -0.51
CA TYR A 57 -5.54 4.50 -1.35
C TYR A 57 -5.40 3.77 -2.67
N LEU A 58 -6.35 2.89 -2.95
CA LEU A 58 -6.51 2.24 -4.25
C LEU A 58 -7.65 2.91 -5.01
N VAL A 59 -7.32 3.52 -6.15
CA VAL A 59 -8.32 4.07 -7.06
C VAL A 59 -8.53 3.09 -8.21
N VAL A 60 -9.77 2.62 -8.38
CA VAL A 60 -10.18 1.69 -9.43
C VAL A 60 -11.46 2.21 -10.08
N GLY A 61 -11.35 2.73 -11.32
CA GLY A 61 -12.46 3.43 -11.97
C GLY A 61 -12.92 4.61 -11.12
N ASN A 62 -14.20 4.62 -10.75
CA ASN A 62 -14.78 5.62 -9.86
C ASN A 62 -14.81 5.21 -8.37
N HIS A 63 -14.11 4.15 -7.99
CA HIS A 63 -14.00 3.70 -6.61
C HIS A 63 -12.69 4.20 -6.00
N LEU A 64 -12.79 4.82 -4.82
CA LEU A 64 -11.69 5.10 -3.91
C LEU A 64 -11.78 4.12 -2.75
N ILE A 65 -10.75 3.32 -2.56
CA ILE A 65 -10.71 2.31 -1.51
C ILE A 65 -9.61 2.69 -0.52
N GLU A 66 -10.00 2.90 0.74
CA GLU A 66 -9.05 3.06 1.83
C GLU A 66 -8.53 1.69 2.28
N SER A 67 -7.22 1.52 2.23
CA SER A 67 -6.58 0.28 2.64
C SER A 67 -6.38 0.20 4.16
N PRO A 68 -6.55 -1.00 4.74
CA PRO A 68 -6.26 -1.27 6.14
C PRO A 68 -4.79 -1.71 6.29
N SER A 69 -3.87 -0.72 6.31
CA SER A 69 -2.43 -1.01 6.44
C SER A 69 -2.14 -1.84 7.70
N PRO A 70 -1.23 -2.82 7.66
CA PRO A 70 -0.78 -3.56 8.85
C PRO A 70 0.08 -2.71 9.79
N ILE A 71 0.46 -1.51 9.38
CA ILE A 71 1.29 -0.58 10.17
C ILE A 71 0.38 0.42 10.85
N TYR A 72 0.24 0.31 12.18
CA TYR A 72 -0.69 1.14 12.94
C TYR A 72 -0.39 2.65 12.86
N SER A 73 0.88 3.06 12.81
CA SER A 73 1.26 4.46 12.64
C SER A 73 0.80 5.07 11.30
N ARG A 74 0.48 4.23 10.30
CA ARG A 74 0.00 4.67 9.00
C ARG A 74 -1.53 4.78 8.90
N GLN A 75 -2.27 4.24 9.87
CA GLN A 75 -3.75 4.22 9.80
C GLN A 75 -4.36 5.62 9.70
N PHE A 76 -3.75 6.62 10.33
CA PHE A 76 -4.22 8.01 10.36
C PHE A 76 -3.54 8.92 9.33
N GLU A 77 -2.55 8.43 8.58
CA GLU A 77 -2.00 9.18 7.42
C GLU A 77 -3.11 9.51 6.41
N LYS A 78 -4.13 8.66 6.33
CA LYS A 78 -5.30 8.85 5.46
C LYS A 78 -6.05 10.15 5.72
N ASP A 79 -6.03 10.65 6.94
CA ASP A 79 -6.78 11.86 7.32
C ASP A 79 -6.29 13.10 6.56
N GLY A 80 -5.01 13.17 6.23
CA GLY A 80 -4.43 14.26 5.43
C GLY A 80 -5.01 14.38 4.00
N PHE A 81 -5.62 13.32 3.48
CA PHE A 81 -6.20 13.30 2.14
C PHE A 81 -7.72 13.54 2.10
N LYS A 82 -8.40 13.48 3.25
CA LYS A 82 -9.88 13.56 3.32
C LYS A 82 -10.43 14.81 2.64
N ASN A 83 -9.83 15.98 2.89
CA ASN A 83 -10.26 17.23 2.28
C ASN A 83 -10.21 17.22 0.74
N ILE A 84 -9.30 16.44 0.17
CA ILE A 84 -9.21 16.22 -1.27
C ILE A 84 -10.38 15.37 -1.74
N PHE A 85 -10.63 14.24 -1.08
CA PHE A 85 -11.61 13.26 -1.51
C PHE A 85 -13.04 13.71 -1.29
N TYR A 86 -13.35 14.49 -0.26
CA TYR A 86 -14.66 15.12 -0.08
C TYR A 86 -15.09 15.97 -1.28
N LYS A 87 -14.14 16.60 -1.98
CA LYS A 87 -14.44 17.38 -3.19
C LYS A 87 -14.87 16.50 -4.36
N TYR A 88 -14.43 15.23 -4.39
CA TYR A 88 -14.76 14.28 -5.45
C TYR A 88 -16.06 13.51 -5.22
N LEU A 89 -16.56 13.43 -3.99
CA LEU A 89 -17.83 12.74 -3.70
C LEU A 89 -19.03 13.29 -4.51
N LYS A 90 -18.98 14.56 -4.90
CA LYS A 90 -20.01 15.20 -5.72
C LYS A 90 -20.06 14.68 -7.17
N ASN A 91 -19.04 13.94 -7.62
CA ASN A 91 -18.85 13.53 -9.00
C ASN A 91 -19.12 12.03 -9.23
N ASN A 92 -20.13 11.47 -8.57
CA ASN A 92 -20.49 10.05 -8.70
C ASN A 92 -19.34 9.07 -8.37
N PHE A 93 -18.56 9.41 -7.37
CA PHE A 93 -17.41 8.67 -6.91
C PHE A 93 -17.76 7.86 -5.65
N THR A 94 -17.41 6.60 -5.63
CA THR A 94 -17.70 5.71 -4.50
C THR A 94 -16.50 5.62 -3.57
N TRP A 95 -16.65 6.03 -2.33
CA TRP A 95 -15.62 5.92 -1.30
C TRP A 95 -15.89 4.71 -0.41
N ILE A 96 -15.01 3.75 -0.43
CA ILE A 96 -15.11 2.49 0.31
C ILE A 96 -13.98 2.43 1.33
N ASN A 97 -14.33 2.27 2.59
CA ASN A 97 -13.34 2.04 3.65
C ASN A 97 -13.33 0.55 4.02
N ALA A 98 -12.17 -0.10 3.91
CA ALA A 98 -12.01 -1.43 4.47
C ALA A 98 -12.09 -1.39 6.00
N PRO A 99 -12.55 -2.47 6.66
CA PRO A 99 -12.63 -2.51 8.11
C PRO A 99 -11.31 -2.13 8.78
N ASN A 100 -11.36 -1.19 9.72
CA ASN A 100 -10.17 -0.78 10.46
C ASN A 100 -9.64 -1.96 11.30
N PRO A 101 -8.37 -2.33 11.13
CA PRO A 101 -7.81 -3.47 11.84
C PRO A 101 -7.51 -3.13 13.29
N MET A 102 -7.59 -4.14 14.15
CA MET A 102 -7.18 -4.02 15.56
C MET A 102 -5.64 -4.05 15.71
N ILE A 103 -4.95 -4.65 14.75
CA ILE A 103 -3.48 -4.79 14.69
C ILE A 103 -2.90 -5.26 16.04
N ASN A 104 -3.50 -6.30 16.60
CA ASN A 104 -2.97 -6.92 17.80
C ASN A 104 -1.85 -7.94 17.46
N TYR A 105 -1.16 -8.45 18.49
CA TYR A 105 -0.05 -9.41 18.31
C TYR A 105 -0.42 -10.66 17.47
N LYS A 106 -1.71 -10.99 17.33
CA LYS A 106 -2.20 -12.15 16.55
C LYS A 106 -2.24 -11.89 15.05
N VAL A 107 -2.07 -10.64 14.63
CA VAL A 107 -2.02 -10.24 13.20
C VAL A 107 -0.77 -10.80 12.55
N PHE A 108 0.31 -10.92 13.29
CA PHE A 108 1.57 -11.43 12.80
C PHE A 108 1.76 -12.89 13.23
N LYS A 109 2.26 -13.74 12.33
CA LYS A 109 2.68 -15.10 12.66
C LYS A 109 3.97 -15.04 13.46
N PRO A 110 4.08 -15.70 14.62
CA PRO A 110 5.34 -15.78 15.34
C PRO A 110 6.41 -16.47 14.50
N ILE A 111 7.67 -16.10 14.69
CA ILE A 111 8.84 -16.64 13.92
C ILE A 111 8.89 -18.19 13.97
N LYS A 112 8.49 -18.78 15.09
CA LYS A 112 8.43 -20.24 15.25
C LYS A 112 7.47 -20.92 14.27
N GLU A 113 6.42 -20.23 13.81
CA GLU A 113 5.44 -20.74 12.85
C GLU A 113 5.83 -20.50 11.38
N LEU A 114 6.93 -19.78 11.13
CA LEU A 114 7.45 -19.58 9.79
C LEU A 114 8.18 -20.85 9.32
N ASN A 115 7.97 -21.21 8.06
CA ASN A 115 8.76 -22.27 7.44
C ASN A 115 10.21 -21.82 7.18
N LEU A 116 11.09 -22.77 6.87
CA LEU A 116 12.52 -22.50 6.70
C LEU A 116 12.82 -21.44 5.62
N LYS A 117 12.06 -21.46 4.51
CA LYS A 117 12.24 -20.46 3.43
C LYS A 117 11.83 -19.07 3.89
N GLU A 118 10.75 -18.96 4.63
CA GLU A 118 10.28 -17.70 5.21
C GLU A 118 11.29 -17.16 6.22
N LYS A 119 11.79 -18.00 7.13
CA LYS A 119 12.84 -17.62 8.10
C LYS A 119 14.11 -17.11 7.42
N PHE A 120 14.57 -17.83 6.41
CA PHE A 120 15.77 -17.44 5.65
C PHE A 120 15.58 -16.11 4.93
N TYR A 121 14.43 -15.93 4.31
CA TYR A 121 14.06 -14.71 3.60
C TYR A 121 14.02 -13.49 4.55
N TYR A 122 13.38 -13.63 5.70
CA TYR A 122 13.32 -12.57 6.70
C TYR A 122 14.71 -12.23 7.26
N LYS A 123 15.52 -13.22 7.55
CA LYS A 123 16.89 -13.01 8.02
C LYS A 123 17.73 -12.23 7.01
N LYS A 124 17.58 -12.49 5.71
CA LYS A 124 18.30 -11.79 4.64
C LYS A 124 17.85 -10.34 4.48
N LEU A 125 16.54 -10.06 4.56
CA LEU A 125 15.99 -8.71 4.38
C LEU A 125 16.45 -7.71 5.43
N THR A 126 16.89 -8.15 6.56
CA THR A 126 17.00 -7.35 7.76
C THR A 126 18.37 -7.31 8.36
N ASN A 127 19.38 -7.91 7.69
CA ASN A 127 20.75 -7.98 8.20
C ASN A 127 20.82 -8.37 9.69
N GLY A 128 19.95 -9.28 10.13
CA GLY A 128 19.87 -9.70 11.53
C GLY A 128 18.99 -8.82 12.44
N LEU A 129 18.43 -7.70 11.95
CA LEU A 129 17.54 -6.83 12.74
C LEU A 129 16.11 -7.35 12.85
N VAL A 130 15.75 -8.44 12.16
CA VAL A 130 14.40 -8.99 12.08
C VAL A 130 14.17 -10.19 12.99
N GLU A 131 14.39 -10.02 14.22
CA GLU A 131 13.63 -10.81 15.20
C GLU A 131 12.15 -10.39 15.30
N LYS A 132 11.77 -9.28 14.66
CA LYS A 132 10.45 -8.63 14.84
C LYS A 132 9.55 -8.50 13.61
N LEU A 133 9.97 -8.81 12.39
CA LEU A 133 9.07 -8.83 11.23
C LEU A 133 8.41 -10.20 11.09
N HIS A 134 7.16 -10.25 11.42
CA HIS A 134 6.33 -11.45 11.31
C HIS A 134 5.56 -11.43 9.99
N ALA A 135 5.43 -12.58 9.33
CA ALA A 135 4.50 -12.73 8.21
C ALA A 135 3.08 -12.40 8.69
N LEU A 136 2.29 -11.71 7.86
CA LEU A 136 0.90 -11.44 8.19
C LEU A 136 0.11 -12.74 8.34
N SER A 137 -0.70 -12.83 9.37
CA SER A 137 -1.71 -13.87 9.50
C SER A 137 -2.97 -13.48 8.73
N ASP A 138 -3.84 -14.47 8.45
CA ASP A 138 -5.14 -14.23 7.83
C ASP A 138 -6.25 -14.04 8.89
N LYS A 139 -5.96 -13.39 10.03
CA LYS A 139 -6.95 -13.15 11.09
C LYS A 139 -7.77 -11.89 10.86
N GLU A 140 -7.16 -10.86 10.32
CA GLU A 140 -7.80 -9.60 9.98
C GLU A 140 -7.62 -9.29 8.50
N ILE A 141 -8.45 -8.40 7.95
CA ILE A 141 -8.30 -7.88 6.58
C ILE A 141 -7.17 -6.86 6.61
N LEU A 142 -6.05 -7.17 5.96
CA LEU A 142 -4.87 -6.31 5.94
C LEU A 142 -4.28 -6.24 4.55
N PHE A 143 -4.14 -5.03 4.04
CA PHE A 143 -3.37 -4.75 2.83
C PHE A 143 -3.01 -3.27 2.75
N GLU A 144 -1.91 -2.97 2.09
CA GLU A 144 -1.66 -1.65 1.56
C GLU A 144 -2.07 -1.61 0.09
N ALA A 145 -2.60 -0.49 -0.37
CA ALA A 145 -3.12 -0.37 -1.75
C ALA A 145 -2.02 -0.62 -2.79
N ALA A 146 -0.76 -0.33 -2.47
CA ALA A 146 0.40 -0.61 -3.30
C ALA A 146 0.70 -2.12 -3.50
N ASN A 147 -0.02 -3.01 -2.80
CA ASN A 147 -0.03 -4.44 -3.10
C ASN A 147 -0.84 -4.79 -4.34
N THR A 148 -1.57 -3.83 -4.91
CA THR A 148 -2.49 -4.07 -6.02
C THR A 148 -2.05 -3.29 -7.26
N LEU A 149 -1.74 -3.99 -8.34
CA LEU A 149 -1.45 -3.43 -9.66
C LEU A 149 -2.71 -3.48 -10.52
N ARG A 150 -3.02 -2.40 -11.22
CA ARG A 150 -4.18 -2.32 -12.13
C ARG A 150 -3.74 -2.58 -13.58
N ILE A 151 -4.43 -3.49 -14.24
CA ILE A 151 -4.23 -3.86 -15.64
C ILE A 151 -5.60 -3.82 -16.33
N GLY A 152 -6.06 -2.62 -16.65
CA GLY A 152 -7.42 -2.43 -17.16
C GLY A 152 -8.48 -2.83 -16.13
N LYS A 153 -9.28 -3.87 -16.44
CA LYS A 153 -10.27 -4.45 -15.53
C LYS A 153 -9.73 -5.59 -14.66
N ASP A 154 -8.50 -5.99 -14.89
CA ASP A 154 -7.81 -6.98 -14.06
C ASP A 154 -6.93 -6.28 -13.03
N LEU A 155 -6.93 -6.83 -11.82
CA LEU A 155 -6.14 -6.35 -10.70
C LEU A 155 -5.26 -7.49 -10.21
N LEU A 156 -3.97 -7.27 -10.18
CA LEU A 156 -3.02 -8.24 -9.65
C LEU A 156 -2.66 -7.86 -8.21
N TYR A 157 -3.07 -8.70 -7.27
CA TYR A 157 -2.83 -8.50 -5.84
C TYR A 157 -1.66 -9.36 -5.37
N LEU A 158 -0.69 -8.74 -4.71
CA LEU A 158 0.46 -9.42 -4.12
C LEU A 158 0.21 -9.74 -2.64
N ASN A 159 0.20 -11.03 -2.30
CA ASN A 159 0.37 -11.45 -0.91
C ASN A 159 1.82 -11.22 -0.47
N SER A 160 1.99 -10.44 0.58
CA SER A 160 3.32 -10.02 1.07
C SER A 160 3.30 -9.71 2.57
N ILE A 161 4.32 -9.04 3.08
CA ILE A 161 4.34 -8.55 4.47
C ILE A 161 3.40 -7.38 4.72
N SER A 162 2.85 -6.76 3.67
CA SER A 162 1.89 -5.65 3.75
C SER A 162 0.52 -5.97 3.18
N GLY A 163 0.25 -7.24 2.84
CA GLY A 163 -1.06 -7.66 2.35
C GLY A 163 -1.27 -9.18 2.47
N ASN A 164 -2.39 -9.58 3.08
CA ASN A 164 -2.71 -10.98 3.35
C ASN A 164 -3.84 -11.52 2.45
N THR A 165 -4.18 -12.82 2.62
CA THR A 165 -5.23 -13.47 1.84
C THR A 165 -6.61 -12.88 2.11
N LYS A 166 -6.93 -12.50 3.34
CA LYS A 166 -8.21 -11.84 3.65
C LYS A 166 -8.35 -10.47 2.96
N GLY A 167 -7.26 -9.73 2.82
CA GLY A 167 -7.25 -8.49 2.03
C GLY A 167 -7.59 -8.75 0.56
N PHE A 168 -7.01 -9.79 -0.03
CA PHE A 168 -7.36 -10.23 -1.38
C PHE A 168 -8.85 -10.60 -1.51
N GLU A 169 -9.35 -11.45 -0.61
CA GLU A 169 -10.74 -11.91 -0.63
C GLU A 169 -11.72 -10.74 -0.49
N TRP A 170 -11.40 -9.79 0.39
CA TRP A 170 -12.20 -8.59 0.58
C TRP A 170 -12.25 -7.72 -0.67
N LEU A 171 -11.10 -7.44 -1.31
CA LEU A 171 -11.04 -6.70 -2.55
C LEU A 171 -11.82 -7.40 -3.67
N LYS A 172 -11.62 -8.72 -3.82
CA LYS A 172 -12.34 -9.52 -4.80
C LYS A 172 -13.85 -9.42 -4.61
N LYS A 173 -14.34 -9.55 -3.38
CA LYS A 173 -15.78 -9.46 -3.07
C LYS A 173 -16.36 -8.08 -3.40
N ASN A 174 -15.65 -7.00 -3.07
CA ASN A 174 -16.17 -5.64 -3.21
C ASN A 174 -16.04 -5.07 -4.64
N LEU A 175 -15.15 -5.63 -5.46
CA LEU A 175 -14.89 -5.16 -6.82
C LEU A 175 -15.54 -6.02 -7.91
N SER A 176 -15.97 -7.25 -7.60
CA SER A 176 -16.68 -8.12 -8.53
C SER A 176 -18.14 -7.64 -8.70
N PRO A 177 -18.75 -7.87 -9.89
CA PRO A 177 -18.17 -8.50 -11.08
C PRO A 177 -17.41 -7.52 -12.01
N THR A 178 -17.38 -6.22 -11.69
CA THR A 178 -16.85 -5.17 -12.57
C THR A 178 -15.34 -5.33 -12.82
N TYR A 179 -14.61 -5.77 -11.79
CA TYR A 179 -13.18 -6.00 -11.85
C TYR A 179 -12.84 -7.42 -11.42
N LYS A 180 -11.83 -8.01 -12.05
CA LYS A 180 -11.28 -9.33 -11.69
C LYS A 180 -10.03 -9.14 -10.84
N VAL A 181 -10.02 -9.68 -9.64
CA VAL A 181 -8.85 -9.62 -8.75
C VAL A 181 -8.15 -10.97 -8.76
N HIS A 182 -6.87 -10.97 -9.12
CA HIS A 182 -5.99 -12.13 -9.19
C HIS A 182 -4.95 -12.06 -8.09
N GLN A 183 -4.72 -13.16 -7.40
CA GLN A 183 -3.74 -13.25 -6.32
C GLN A 183 -2.42 -13.81 -6.80
N THR A 184 -1.31 -13.19 -6.41
CA THR A 184 0.03 -13.75 -6.57
C THR A 184 0.79 -13.79 -5.24
N LYS A 185 1.62 -14.84 -5.09
CA LYS A 185 2.49 -15.06 -3.91
C LYS A 185 3.95 -15.24 -4.31
N LYS A 186 4.24 -15.21 -5.61
CA LYS A 186 5.52 -15.68 -6.15
C LYS A 186 6.42 -14.55 -6.66
N ILE A 187 5.85 -13.45 -7.13
CA ILE A 187 6.60 -12.38 -7.82
C ILE A 187 7.57 -11.68 -6.86
N TYR A 188 7.10 -11.32 -5.68
CA TYR A 188 7.91 -10.62 -4.69
C TYR A 188 7.40 -10.91 -3.28
N LYS A 189 8.29 -11.07 -2.32
CA LYS A 189 7.92 -11.46 -0.94
C LYS A 189 8.00 -10.33 0.09
N SER A 190 8.49 -9.15 -0.31
CA SER A 190 8.52 -7.97 0.55
C SER A 190 7.18 -7.22 0.53
N SER A 191 7.17 -5.89 0.54
CA SER A 191 5.93 -5.11 0.72
C SER A 191 5.09 -5.02 -0.55
N HIS A 192 5.45 -4.17 -1.49
CA HIS A 192 4.58 -3.68 -2.56
C HIS A 192 4.92 -4.28 -3.93
N ILE A 193 3.90 -4.47 -4.78
CA ILE A 193 4.08 -4.95 -6.14
C ILE A 193 4.56 -3.87 -7.10
N ASP A 194 4.16 -2.62 -6.88
CA ASP A 194 4.43 -1.49 -7.76
C ASP A 194 5.93 -1.12 -7.85
N SER A 195 6.72 -1.48 -6.85
CA SER A 195 8.18 -1.39 -6.91
C SER A 195 8.84 -2.53 -7.71
N THR A 196 8.05 -3.46 -8.23
CA THR A 196 8.52 -4.66 -8.93
C THR A 196 7.98 -4.77 -10.34
N VAL A 197 6.72 -4.40 -10.53
CA VAL A 197 6.01 -4.45 -11.81
C VAL A 197 5.27 -3.14 -12.02
N MET A 198 5.44 -2.51 -13.19
CA MET A 198 4.73 -1.30 -13.58
C MET A 198 4.20 -1.44 -15.01
N CYS A 199 2.90 -1.27 -15.20
CA CYS A 199 2.27 -1.24 -16.51
C CYS A 199 2.42 0.16 -17.11
N LEU A 200 3.09 0.26 -18.25
CA LEU A 200 3.34 1.53 -18.94
C LEU A 200 2.27 1.85 -19.97
N LYS A 201 1.91 0.87 -20.80
CA LYS A 201 0.86 0.95 -21.81
C LYS A 201 0.43 -0.47 -22.22
N PRO A 202 -0.65 -0.66 -23.00
CA PRO A 202 -1.01 -1.97 -23.51
C PRO A 202 0.16 -2.69 -24.18
N GLY A 203 0.45 -3.90 -23.74
CA GLY A 203 1.56 -4.73 -24.24
C GLY A 203 2.96 -4.38 -23.70
N VAL A 204 3.09 -3.36 -22.83
CA VAL A 204 4.41 -2.94 -22.28
C VAL A 204 4.38 -2.87 -20.78
N VAL A 205 5.27 -3.61 -20.14
CA VAL A 205 5.43 -3.68 -18.69
C VAL A 205 6.90 -3.43 -18.34
N LEU A 206 7.14 -2.60 -17.35
CA LEU A 206 8.47 -2.42 -16.74
C LEU A 206 8.60 -3.40 -15.57
N LEU A 207 9.66 -4.18 -15.57
CA LEU A 207 9.97 -5.16 -14.55
C LEU A 207 11.28 -4.85 -13.85
N ASN A 208 11.31 -5.03 -12.54
CA ASN A 208 12.56 -5.03 -11.81
C ASN A 208 13.23 -6.41 -11.97
N SER A 209 14.25 -6.49 -12.82
CA SER A 209 14.95 -7.73 -13.17
C SER A 209 15.67 -8.40 -11.98
N MET A 210 15.96 -7.66 -10.91
CA MET A 210 16.50 -8.25 -9.69
C MET A 210 15.48 -9.05 -8.88
N ARG A 211 14.18 -8.87 -9.15
CA ARG A 211 13.07 -9.50 -8.41
C ARG A 211 12.26 -10.45 -9.26
N VAL A 212 12.11 -10.14 -10.54
CA VAL A 212 11.34 -10.92 -11.52
C VAL A 212 12.32 -11.56 -12.50
N THR A 213 12.36 -12.89 -12.50
CA THR A 213 13.16 -13.69 -13.41
C THR A 213 12.23 -14.58 -14.24
N GLU A 214 12.74 -15.19 -15.31
CA GLU A 214 11.99 -16.17 -16.11
C GLU A 214 11.37 -17.30 -15.26
N LYS A 215 11.98 -17.65 -14.14
CA LYS A 215 11.45 -18.64 -13.20
C LYS A 215 10.28 -18.14 -12.33
N THR A 216 10.02 -16.85 -12.32
CA THR A 216 8.93 -16.22 -11.53
C THR A 216 7.77 -15.78 -12.41
N CYS A 217 7.96 -15.73 -13.70
CA CYS A 217 6.93 -15.58 -14.73
C CYS A 217 6.40 -16.94 -15.14
#